data_0b7055f496f28a453eaa40814989da56
#
_entry.id   0b7055f496f28a453eaa40814989da56
#
_cell.length_a   1.000
_cell.length_b   1.000
_cell.length_c   1.000
_cell.angle_alpha   90.00
_cell.angle_beta   90.00
_cell.angle_gamma   90.00
#
_symmetry.space_group_name_H-M   'P 1'
#
loop_
_entity.id
_entity.type
_entity.pdbx_description
1 polymer ?
#
loop_
_entity_poly.entity_id
_entity_poly.type
_entity_poly.pdbx_seq_one_letter_code
_entity_poly.pdbx_strand_id
1 'polypeptide(L)'
;IIGVPSEVKNNENRVGLTPDSARKIVASGHDVLIQKNAGANIGFFDEQYLGAGAKIVNSAEDVYKSSEMIVKVKEPIPDEYPFLRDDLTLFTYLHLAGDPENAQKLIDTGVTGIAYETVTASDGSMPLLAPMSTIAGQLAIIVGSYHLLKHNKGKGVMIGKLDNIEPRVVTVIGAGVAGTQSISKALDNNAFVKVLDTKKSKLQKLESEFGSNNIEYILSTSDSVQSAINQSDMVIGSVYVVGKEAPKVVFKDMLKSMSPGTVMAVSYTHLRAHETVVY
;
A
#
# COMPACT_ATOMS: atom_id res chain seq x y z
N ILE A 1 -17.39 -13.69 -19.00
CA ILE A 1 -16.78 -14.61 -18.00
C ILE A 1 -15.66 -13.86 -17.27
N ILE A 2 -15.68 -13.92 -15.91
CA ILE A 2 -14.67 -13.28 -15.05
C ILE A 2 -13.82 -14.37 -14.40
N GLY A 3 -12.51 -14.32 -14.58
CA GLY A 3 -11.55 -15.28 -14.05
C GLY A 3 -10.73 -14.74 -12.90
N VAL A 4 -10.46 -15.59 -11.91
CA VAL A 4 -9.64 -15.27 -10.74
C VAL A 4 -8.57 -16.35 -10.59
N PRO A 5 -7.37 -16.12 -11.10
CA PRO A 5 -6.24 -17.04 -10.88
C PRO A 5 -5.71 -16.92 -9.45
N SER A 6 -4.94 -17.89 -9.02
CA SER A 6 -4.12 -17.80 -7.81
C SER A 6 -3.02 -16.77 -8.00
N GLU A 7 -2.69 -16.01 -6.95
CA GLU A 7 -1.52 -15.15 -6.95
C GLU A 7 -0.23 -15.99 -6.93
N VAL A 8 0.73 -15.60 -7.74
CA VAL A 8 2.00 -16.34 -7.91
C VAL A 8 3.20 -15.52 -7.43
N LYS A 9 3.00 -14.27 -7.06
CA LYS A 9 4.05 -13.40 -6.54
C LYS A 9 4.44 -13.86 -5.12
N ASN A 10 5.72 -13.84 -4.82
CA ASN A 10 6.23 -14.29 -3.52
C ASN A 10 5.57 -13.52 -2.36
N ASN A 11 5.12 -14.28 -1.33
CA ASN A 11 4.40 -13.76 -0.16
C ASN A 11 3.03 -13.09 -0.46
N GLU A 12 2.46 -13.23 -1.65
CA GLU A 12 1.11 -12.80 -1.94
C GLU A 12 0.14 -13.96 -1.71
N ASN A 13 -0.68 -13.83 -0.67
CA ASN A 13 -1.65 -14.85 -0.27
C ASN A 13 -3.10 -14.39 -0.48
N ARG A 14 -3.31 -13.13 -0.90
CA ARG A 14 -4.65 -12.61 -1.17
C ARG A 14 -5.22 -13.21 -2.44
N VAL A 15 -6.51 -13.02 -2.67
CA VAL A 15 -7.22 -13.46 -3.87
C VAL A 15 -8.03 -12.28 -4.44
N GLY A 16 -8.19 -12.23 -5.76
CA GLY A 16 -8.84 -11.12 -6.45
C GLY A 16 -10.31 -10.90 -6.06
N LEU A 17 -11.04 -11.97 -5.74
CA LEU A 17 -12.43 -11.91 -5.28
C LEU A 17 -12.64 -12.76 -4.03
N THR A 18 -13.39 -12.23 -3.06
CA THR A 18 -13.92 -13.02 -1.95
C THR A 18 -15.13 -13.87 -2.42
N PRO A 19 -15.52 -14.94 -1.70
CA PRO A 19 -16.74 -15.68 -2.01
C PRO A 19 -18.00 -14.82 -2.08
N ASP A 20 -18.13 -13.82 -1.20
CA ASP A 20 -19.24 -12.88 -1.23
C ASP A 20 -19.24 -11.96 -2.47
N SER A 21 -18.05 -11.51 -2.90
CA SER A 21 -17.92 -10.72 -4.13
C SER A 21 -18.27 -11.59 -5.35
N ALA A 22 -17.80 -12.84 -5.40
CA ALA A 22 -18.15 -13.80 -6.46
C ALA A 22 -19.67 -14.02 -6.52
N ARG A 23 -20.34 -14.20 -5.38
CA ARG A 23 -21.80 -14.36 -5.32
C ARG A 23 -22.55 -13.18 -5.92
N LYS A 24 -22.12 -11.94 -5.62
CA LYS A 24 -22.74 -10.72 -6.16
C LYS A 24 -22.57 -10.64 -7.68
N ILE A 25 -21.40 -11.00 -8.18
CA ILE A 25 -21.11 -11.00 -9.62
C ILE A 25 -21.94 -12.07 -10.35
N VAL A 26 -22.03 -13.27 -9.79
CA VAL A 26 -22.88 -14.37 -10.32
C VAL A 26 -24.36 -13.93 -10.31
N ALA A 27 -24.83 -13.33 -9.22
CA ALA A 27 -26.19 -12.83 -9.13
C ALA A 27 -26.50 -11.70 -10.14
N SER A 28 -25.48 -11.01 -10.64
CA SER A 28 -25.58 -10.00 -11.69
C SER A 28 -25.55 -10.62 -13.11
N GLY A 29 -25.54 -11.93 -13.24
CA GLY A 29 -25.60 -12.66 -14.51
C GLY A 29 -24.27 -12.97 -15.18
N HIS A 30 -23.17 -12.87 -14.45
CA HIS A 30 -21.83 -13.21 -14.97
C HIS A 30 -21.37 -14.59 -14.49
N ASP A 31 -20.70 -15.33 -15.36
CA ASP A 31 -19.96 -16.52 -14.94
C ASP A 31 -18.65 -16.12 -14.25
N VAL A 32 -18.33 -16.77 -13.12
CA VAL A 32 -17.10 -16.57 -12.36
C VAL A 32 -16.31 -17.88 -12.31
N LEU A 33 -15.06 -17.84 -12.75
CA LEU A 33 -14.11 -18.96 -12.69
C LEU A 33 -13.06 -18.67 -11.63
N ILE A 34 -12.88 -19.57 -10.69
CA ILE A 34 -11.84 -19.47 -9.66
C ILE A 34 -10.84 -20.60 -9.85
N GLN A 35 -9.55 -20.27 -9.87
CA GLN A 35 -8.53 -21.31 -9.86
C GLN A 35 -8.61 -22.08 -8.54
N LYS A 36 -8.49 -23.39 -8.61
CA LYS A 36 -8.48 -24.28 -7.44
C LYS A 36 -7.51 -23.78 -6.37
N ASN A 37 -8.00 -23.70 -5.14
CA ASN A 37 -7.28 -23.23 -3.96
C ASN A 37 -6.82 -21.76 -4.02
N ALA A 38 -7.31 -20.91 -4.93
CA ALA A 38 -6.85 -19.51 -5.06
C ALA A 38 -6.98 -18.68 -3.78
N GLY A 39 -8.00 -18.93 -2.96
CA GLY A 39 -8.22 -18.23 -1.69
C GLY A 39 -7.81 -19.02 -0.43
N ALA A 40 -7.31 -20.25 -0.58
CA ALA A 40 -7.09 -21.16 0.55
C ALA A 40 -6.13 -20.61 1.61
N ASN A 41 -5.08 -19.90 1.21
CA ASN A 41 -4.07 -19.33 2.12
C ASN A 41 -4.63 -18.23 3.05
N ILE A 42 -5.80 -17.69 2.74
CA ILE A 42 -6.48 -16.68 3.57
C ILE A 42 -7.85 -17.17 4.10
N GLY A 43 -8.09 -18.49 4.03
CA GLY A 43 -9.27 -19.12 4.60
C GLY A 43 -10.51 -19.11 3.70
N PHE A 44 -10.39 -18.80 2.41
CA PHE A 44 -11.45 -18.90 1.42
C PHE A 44 -11.26 -20.18 0.60
N PHE A 45 -12.00 -21.23 0.96
CA PHE A 45 -11.90 -22.55 0.34
C PHE A 45 -12.83 -22.68 -0.88
N ASP A 46 -12.51 -23.63 -1.75
CA ASP A 46 -13.23 -23.87 -3.01
C ASP A 46 -14.73 -24.09 -2.81
N GLU A 47 -15.13 -24.76 -1.73
CA GLU A 47 -16.53 -25.03 -1.39
C GLU A 47 -17.34 -23.73 -1.17
N GLN A 48 -16.70 -22.68 -0.64
CA GLN A 48 -17.34 -21.38 -0.42
C GLN A 48 -17.61 -20.68 -1.75
N TYR A 49 -16.71 -20.79 -2.73
CA TYR A 49 -16.89 -20.26 -4.07
C TYR A 49 -17.93 -21.06 -4.86
N LEU A 50 -17.94 -22.39 -4.74
CA LEU A 50 -19.00 -23.24 -5.31
C LEU A 50 -20.37 -22.88 -4.73
N GLY A 51 -20.46 -22.69 -3.41
CA GLY A 51 -21.67 -22.20 -2.73
C GLY A 51 -22.09 -20.78 -3.11
N ALA A 52 -21.18 -19.98 -3.67
CA ALA A 52 -21.44 -18.67 -4.24
C ALA A 52 -21.91 -18.71 -5.71
N GLY A 53 -21.92 -19.91 -6.35
CA GLY A 53 -22.28 -20.10 -7.74
C GLY A 53 -21.12 -19.95 -8.73
N ALA A 54 -19.90 -19.81 -8.25
CA ALA A 54 -18.70 -19.80 -9.10
C ALA A 54 -18.30 -21.24 -9.49
N LYS A 55 -17.49 -21.37 -10.54
CA LYS A 55 -16.93 -22.63 -11.01
C LYS A 55 -15.45 -22.73 -10.63
N ILE A 56 -15.00 -23.88 -10.17
CA ILE A 56 -13.58 -24.14 -9.88
C ILE A 56 -12.92 -24.76 -11.10
N VAL A 57 -11.77 -24.23 -11.50
CA VAL A 57 -10.91 -24.75 -12.58
C VAL A 57 -9.51 -25.06 -12.07
N ASN A 58 -8.81 -26.00 -12.70
CA ASN A 58 -7.61 -26.59 -12.11
C ASN A 58 -6.34 -25.73 -12.30
N SER A 59 -6.25 -24.97 -13.39
CA SER A 59 -5.01 -24.25 -13.75
C SER A 59 -5.24 -22.76 -14.01
N ALA A 60 -4.18 -21.97 -13.88
CA ALA A 60 -4.19 -20.56 -14.30
C ALA A 60 -4.46 -20.44 -15.80
N GLU A 61 -3.85 -21.31 -16.62
CA GLU A 61 -4.07 -21.32 -18.08
C GLU A 61 -5.56 -21.46 -18.42
N ASP A 62 -6.28 -22.37 -17.77
CA ASP A 62 -7.73 -22.56 -17.98
C ASP A 62 -8.52 -21.31 -17.58
N VAL A 63 -8.14 -20.66 -16.47
CA VAL A 63 -8.76 -19.40 -16.03
C VAL A 63 -8.57 -18.32 -17.08
N TYR A 64 -7.32 -18.06 -17.49
CA TYR A 64 -7.03 -17.02 -18.47
C TYR A 64 -7.68 -17.29 -19.83
N LYS A 65 -7.58 -18.52 -20.33
CA LYS A 65 -8.11 -18.91 -21.65
C LYS A 65 -9.63 -18.77 -21.75
N SER A 66 -10.35 -19.07 -20.66
CA SER A 66 -11.80 -19.09 -20.66
C SER A 66 -12.45 -17.77 -20.23
N SER A 67 -11.67 -16.76 -19.86
CA SER A 67 -12.18 -15.51 -19.32
C SER A 67 -12.02 -14.33 -20.28
N GLU A 68 -12.95 -13.38 -20.21
CA GLU A 68 -12.90 -12.09 -20.89
C GLU A 68 -12.27 -11.01 -19.99
N MET A 69 -12.35 -11.23 -18.67
CA MET A 69 -11.72 -10.37 -17.67
C MET A 69 -11.03 -11.21 -16.61
N ILE A 70 -9.81 -10.84 -16.27
CA ILE A 70 -9.07 -11.39 -15.12
C ILE A 70 -9.08 -10.38 -13.99
N VAL A 71 -9.45 -10.85 -12.79
CA VAL A 71 -9.41 -10.08 -11.54
C VAL A 71 -8.32 -10.66 -10.65
N LYS A 72 -7.28 -9.88 -10.40
CA LYS A 72 -6.12 -10.25 -9.57
C LYS A 72 -5.88 -9.22 -8.49
N VAL A 73 -4.90 -9.48 -7.64
CA VAL A 73 -4.38 -8.50 -6.67
C VAL A 73 -3.13 -7.82 -7.20
N LYS A 74 -2.16 -8.60 -7.70
CA LYS A 74 -0.86 -8.09 -8.16
C LYS A 74 -0.75 -8.08 -9.69
N GLU A 75 0.16 -7.21 -10.16
CA GLU A 75 0.57 -7.17 -11.56
C GLU A 75 1.05 -8.54 -12.03
N PRO A 76 0.83 -8.89 -13.32
CA PRO A 76 1.35 -10.12 -13.90
C PRO A 76 2.88 -10.18 -13.82
N ILE A 77 3.40 -11.38 -13.60
CA ILE A 77 4.82 -11.71 -13.66
C ILE A 77 5.15 -12.40 -14.99
N PRO A 78 6.45 -12.58 -15.35
CA PRO A 78 6.84 -13.17 -16.63
C PRO A 78 6.16 -14.51 -16.98
N ASP A 79 5.90 -15.36 -15.99
CA ASP A 79 5.25 -16.66 -16.19
C ASP A 79 3.77 -16.54 -16.61
N GLU A 80 3.15 -15.38 -16.37
CA GLU A 80 1.76 -15.10 -16.72
C GLU A 80 1.62 -14.39 -18.07
N TYR A 81 2.69 -13.76 -18.60
CA TYR A 81 2.62 -13.04 -19.87
C TYR A 81 2.14 -13.90 -21.06
N PRO A 82 2.49 -15.21 -21.17
CA PRO A 82 1.99 -16.03 -22.25
C PRO A 82 0.47 -16.20 -22.29
N PHE A 83 -0.22 -15.91 -21.18
CA PHE A 83 -1.68 -16.01 -21.08
C PHE A 83 -2.39 -14.71 -21.45
N LEU A 84 -1.64 -13.58 -21.54
CA LEU A 84 -2.21 -12.28 -21.87
C LEU A 84 -2.45 -12.19 -23.38
N ARG A 85 -3.54 -11.54 -23.76
CA ARG A 85 -3.96 -11.37 -25.15
C ARG A 85 -4.76 -10.07 -25.33
N ASP A 86 -4.92 -9.61 -26.54
CA ASP A 86 -5.50 -8.32 -26.89
C ASP A 86 -7.02 -8.20 -26.64
N ASP A 87 -7.73 -9.34 -26.55
CA ASP A 87 -9.15 -9.41 -26.22
C ASP A 87 -9.43 -9.57 -24.71
N LEU A 88 -8.38 -9.57 -23.88
CA LEU A 88 -8.49 -9.76 -22.43
C LEU A 88 -8.50 -8.43 -21.68
N THR A 89 -9.37 -8.29 -20.70
CA THR A 89 -9.31 -7.21 -19.70
C THR A 89 -8.63 -7.70 -18.43
N LEU A 90 -7.61 -6.97 -17.97
CA LEU A 90 -6.89 -7.24 -16.74
C LEU A 90 -7.23 -6.18 -15.69
N PHE A 91 -7.86 -6.56 -14.60
CA PHE A 91 -8.29 -5.68 -13.50
C PHE A 91 -7.52 -6.03 -12.21
N THR A 92 -6.51 -5.23 -11.87
CA THR A 92 -5.55 -5.50 -10.79
C THR A 92 -4.76 -4.24 -10.41
N TYR A 93 -3.92 -4.29 -9.36
CA TYR A 93 -2.85 -3.30 -9.20
C TYR A 93 -1.78 -3.55 -10.26
N LEU A 94 -1.48 -2.55 -11.08
CA LEU A 94 -0.51 -2.66 -12.20
C LEU A 94 0.85 -2.04 -11.90
N HIS A 95 0.89 -1.01 -11.04
CA HIS A 95 2.14 -0.30 -10.65
C HIS A 95 3.02 0.17 -11.82
N LEU A 96 2.43 0.53 -12.95
CA LEU A 96 3.13 0.80 -14.21
C LEU A 96 4.19 1.90 -14.11
N ALA A 97 3.93 2.95 -13.31
CA ALA A 97 4.88 4.05 -13.14
C ALA A 97 6.19 3.64 -12.44
N GLY A 98 6.16 2.55 -11.67
CA GLY A 98 7.32 2.03 -10.93
C GLY A 98 8.07 0.92 -11.62
N ASP A 99 7.51 0.37 -12.69
CA ASP A 99 8.12 -0.70 -13.47
C ASP A 99 7.87 -0.49 -14.97
N PRO A 100 8.64 0.42 -15.61
CA PRO A 100 8.49 0.72 -17.03
C PRO A 100 8.73 -0.49 -17.94
N GLU A 101 9.58 -1.43 -17.52
CA GLU A 101 9.83 -2.65 -18.30
C GLU A 101 8.60 -3.56 -18.32
N ASN A 102 7.97 -3.80 -17.17
CA ASN A 102 6.71 -4.53 -17.09
C ASN A 102 5.58 -3.79 -17.84
N ALA A 103 5.53 -2.46 -17.74
CA ALA A 103 4.56 -1.65 -18.48
C ALA A 103 4.69 -1.86 -19.99
N GLN A 104 5.91 -1.86 -20.55
CA GLN A 104 6.13 -2.11 -21.97
C GLN A 104 5.70 -3.52 -22.37
N LYS A 105 6.04 -4.53 -21.56
CA LYS A 105 5.61 -5.92 -21.82
C LYS A 105 4.10 -6.08 -21.85
N LEU A 106 3.38 -5.42 -20.94
CA LEU A 106 1.91 -5.42 -20.96
C LEU A 106 1.35 -4.74 -22.21
N ILE A 107 1.94 -3.63 -22.65
CA ILE A 107 1.58 -2.95 -23.92
C ILE A 107 1.78 -3.91 -25.10
N ASP A 108 2.89 -4.62 -25.14
CA ASP A 108 3.24 -5.53 -26.24
C ASP A 108 2.25 -6.71 -26.37
N THR A 109 1.55 -7.09 -25.29
CA THR A 109 0.50 -8.13 -25.32
C THR A 109 -0.83 -7.62 -25.88
N GLY A 110 -1.04 -6.32 -25.95
CA GLY A 110 -2.31 -5.70 -26.34
C GLY A 110 -3.42 -5.79 -25.29
N VAL A 111 -3.17 -6.36 -24.11
CA VAL A 111 -4.17 -6.52 -23.04
C VAL A 111 -4.75 -5.18 -22.59
N THR A 112 -6.05 -5.13 -22.33
CA THR A 112 -6.69 -3.95 -21.74
C THR A 112 -6.47 -3.94 -20.22
N GLY A 113 -5.58 -3.07 -19.73
CA GLY A 113 -5.28 -2.95 -18.30
C GLY A 113 -6.13 -1.89 -17.60
N ILE A 114 -6.83 -2.27 -16.53
CA ILE A 114 -7.52 -1.36 -15.61
C ILE A 114 -6.83 -1.44 -14.25
N ALA A 115 -6.06 -0.40 -13.89
CA ALA A 115 -5.30 -0.36 -12.66
C ALA A 115 -6.17 0.05 -11.47
N TYR A 116 -6.21 -0.75 -10.40
CA TYR A 116 -6.95 -0.42 -9.16
C TYR A 116 -6.54 0.93 -8.59
N GLU A 117 -5.25 1.24 -8.63
CA GLU A 117 -4.67 2.46 -8.06
C GLU A 117 -5.02 3.75 -8.83
N THR A 118 -5.65 3.62 -10.00
CA THR A 118 -6.08 4.78 -10.81
C THR A 118 -7.59 4.91 -10.93
N VAL A 119 -8.35 3.93 -10.42
CA VAL A 119 -9.82 4.03 -10.37
C VAL A 119 -10.22 5.15 -9.41
N THR A 120 -10.89 6.17 -9.96
CA THR A 120 -11.25 7.40 -9.25
C THR A 120 -12.77 7.54 -9.17
N ALA A 121 -13.28 7.82 -7.98
CA ALA A 121 -14.70 8.17 -7.77
C ALA A 121 -14.96 9.64 -8.18
N SER A 122 -16.23 10.03 -8.26
CA SER A 122 -16.66 11.38 -8.66
C SER A 122 -16.13 12.51 -7.76
N ASP A 123 -15.84 12.20 -6.50
CA ASP A 123 -15.26 13.13 -5.52
C ASP A 123 -13.71 13.22 -5.60
N GLY A 124 -13.10 12.50 -6.56
CA GLY A 124 -11.64 12.42 -6.73
C GLY A 124 -10.94 11.43 -5.79
N SER A 125 -11.67 10.71 -4.94
CA SER A 125 -11.10 9.65 -4.11
C SER A 125 -10.74 8.41 -4.93
N MET A 126 -9.85 7.58 -4.40
CA MET A 126 -9.39 6.33 -5.01
C MET A 126 -9.84 5.13 -4.15
N PRO A 127 -11.09 4.67 -4.32
CA PRO A 127 -11.72 3.72 -3.40
C PRO A 127 -11.02 2.35 -3.37
N LEU A 128 -10.36 1.95 -4.45
CA LEU A 128 -9.65 0.68 -4.51
C LEU A 128 -8.21 0.77 -3.96
N LEU A 129 -7.61 1.96 -3.93
CA LEU A 129 -6.29 2.19 -3.34
C LEU A 129 -6.37 2.51 -1.83
N ALA A 130 -7.41 3.22 -1.40
CA ALA A 130 -7.54 3.70 -0.02
C ALA A 130 -7.38 2.61 1.06
N PRO A 131 -7.98 1.40 0.93
CA PRO A 131 -7.79 0.33 1.92
C PRO A 131 -6.34 -0.10 2.07
N MET A 132 -5.58 -0.18 0.97
CA MET A 132 -4.16 -0.56 1.01
C MET A 132 -3.32 0.55 1.65
N SER A 133 -3.61 1.81 1.35
CA SER A 133 -2.96 2.96 1.98
C SER A 133 -3.25 3.01 3.50
N THR A 134 -4.47 2.68 3.92
CA THR A 134 -4.86 2.58 5.33
C THR A 134 -4.02 1.54 6.06
N ILE A 135 -3.92 0.34 5.52
CA ILE A 135 -3.11 -0.75 6.11
C ILE A 135 -1.63 -0.36 6.12
N ALA A 136 -1.11 0.16 5.01
CA ALA A 136 0.30 0.56 4.90
C ALA A 136 0.68 1.62 5.93
N GLY A 137 -0.18 2.63 6.16
CA GLY A 137 0.06 3.67 7.15
C GLY A 137 0.15 3.13 8.59
N GLN A 138 -0.74 2.21 8.96
CA GLN A 138 -0.71 1.57 10.28
C GLN A 138 0.50 0.65 10.44
N LEU A 139 0.80 -0.16 9.41
CA LEU A 139 1.95 -1.07 9.42
C LEU A 139 3.27 -0.31 9.49
N ALA A 140 3.39 0.88 8.89
CA ALA A 140 4.60 1.70 8.97
C ALA A 140 4.99 2.01 10.41
N ILE A 141 4.03 2.29 11.29
CA ILE A 141 4.28 2.51 12.72
C ILE A 141 4.64 1.20 13.44
N ILE A 142 3.95 0.11 13.17
CA ILE A 142 4.21 -1.19 13.81
C ILE A 142 5.61 -1.70 13.45
N VAL A 143 5.92 -1.75 12.17
CA VAL A 143 7.22 -2.22 11.65
C VAL A 143 8.33 -1.25 12.06
N GLY A 144 8.08 0.07 11.96
CA GLY A 144 9.03 1.08 12.41
C GLY A 144 9.35 0.95 13.90
N SER A 145 8.37 0.70 14.76
CA SER A 145 8.57 0.46 16.20
C SER A 145 9.39 -0.80 16.45
N TYR A 146 9.17 -1.87 15.68
CA TYR A 146 9.97 -3.08 15.76
C TYR A 146 11.46 -2.80 15.43
N HIS A 147 11.71 -2.02 14.38
CA HIS A 147 13.07 -1.65 13.98
C HIS A 147 13.75 -0.62 14.90
N LEU A 148 13.00 0.14 15.72
CA LEU A 148 13.59 0.98 16.77
C LEU A 148 14.25 0.20 17.90
N LEU A 149 13.91 -1.07 18.06
CA LEU A 149 14.47 -1.93 19.10
C LEU A 149 15.98 -2.16 18.89
N LYS A 150 16.74 -2.23 19.98
CA LYS A 150 18.22 -2.29 19.93
C LYS A 150 18.75 -3.51 19.19
N HIS A 151 18.10 -4.67 19.32
CA HIS A 151 18.52 -5.90 18.63
C HIS A 151 18.32 -5.83 17.11
N ASN A 152 17.48 -4.90 16.64
CA ASN A 152 17.29 -4.58 15.21
C ASN A 152 18.13 -3.39 14.76
N LYS A 153 19.20 -3.05 15.49
CA LYS A 153 20.10 -1.91 15.24
C LYS A 153 19.47 -0.52 15.41
N GLY A 154 18.24 -0.43 15.90
CA GLY A 154 17.56 0.83 16.21
C GLY A 154 18.14 1.50 17.46
N LYS A 155 17.57 2.66 17.81
CA LYS A 155 17.96 3.46 18.99
C LYS A 155 17.76 2.72 20.33
N GLY A 156 16.96 1.68 20.40
CA GLY A 156 16.60 0.98 21.64
C GLY A 156 15.55 1.76 22.45
N VAL A 157 14.57 2.35 21.77
CA VAL A 157 13.52 3.20 22.37
C VAL A 157 12.14 2.75 21.94
N MET A 158 11.12 3.02 22.75
CA MET A 158 9.71 2.93 22.39
C MET A 158 9.20 4.31 21.97
N ILE A 159 8.25 4.37 21.03
CA ILE A 159 7.75 5.64 20.51
C ILE A 159 6.84 6.39 21.49
N GLY A 160 6.16 5.67 22.39
CA GLY A 160 5.18 6.23 23.31
C GLY A 160 5.78 6.86 24.55
N LYS A 161 4.96 7.66 25.22
CA LYS A 161 5.28 8.23 26.54
C LYS A 161 5.32 7.13 27.59
N LEU A 162 6.34 7.17 28.44
CA LEU A 162 6.50 6.30 29.61
C LEU A 162 6.71 7.21 30.84
N ASP A 163 5.86 7.11 31.84
CA ASP A 163 5.91 7.87 33.11
C ASP A 163 6.66 9.23 33.05
N ASN A 164 7.95 9.22 33.35
CA ASN A 164 8.82 10.40 33.36
C ASN A 164 9.68 10.56 32.10
N ILE A 165 9.40 9.79 31.05
CA ILE A 165 10.13 9.85 29.77
C ILE A 165 9.24 10.49 28.73
N GLU A 166 9.73 11.57 28.12
CA GLU A 166 9.00 12.25 27.04
C GLU A 166 8.77 11.30 25.85
N PRO A 167 7.62 11.45 25.14
CA PRO A 167 7.33 10.67 23.96
C PRO A 167 8.38 10.91 22.88
N ARG A 168 8.62 9.88 22.09
CA ARG A 168 9.54 9.97 20.95
C ARG A 168 8.87 10.66 19.77
N VAL A 169 9.70 11.27 18.93
CA VAL A 169 9.23 12.04 17.77
C VAL A 169 9.07 11.13 16.56
N VAL A 170 7.84 11.08 16.06
CA VAL A 170 7.48 10.43 14.80
C VAL A 170 7.15 11.51 13.77
N THR A 171 7.95 11.63 12.73
CA THR A 171 7.69 12.57 11.63
C THR A 171 6.99 11.86 10.48
N VAL A 172 5.84 12.39 10.05
CA VAL A 172 5.06 11.88 8.93
C VAL A 172 5.13 12.90 7.78
N ILE A 173 5.72 12.50 6.66
CA ILE A 173 5.84 13.32 5.46
C ILE A 173 4.78 12.87 4.45
N GLY A 174 3.77 13.72 4.26
CA GLY A 174 2.60 13.47 3.42
C GLY A 174 1.32 13.25 4.22
N ALA A 175 0.34 14.13 4.06
CA ALA A 175 -0.97 14.11 4.71
C ALA A 175 -2.05 13.46 3.82
N GLY A 176 -1.69 12.35 3.16
CA GLY A 176 -2.61 11.49 2.40
C GLY A 176 -3.23 10.41 3.28
N VAL A 177 -3.94 9.43 2.69
CA VAL A 177 -4.60 8.35 3.43
C VAL A 177 -3.58 7.58 4.31
N ALA A 178 -2.46 7.14 3.75
CA ALA A 178 -1.43 6.42 4.51
C ALA A 178 -0.84 7.29 5.63
N GLY A 179 -0.52 8.57 5.35
CA GLY A 179 -0.02 9.50 6.35
C GLY A 179 -0.99 9.73 7.50
N THR A 180 -2.27 9.95 7.20
CA THR A 180 -3.34 10.10 8.21
C THR A 180 -3.42 8.86 9.12
N GLN A 181 -3.32 7.67 8.57
CA GLN A 181 -3.33 6.42 9.35
C GLN A 181 -2.05 6.23 10.19
N SER A 182 -0.90 6.67 9.67
CA SER A 182 0.34 6.68 10.46
C SER A 182 0.25 7.67 11.62
N ILE A 183 -0.33 8.85 11.40
CA ILE A 183 -0.58 9.86 12.45
C ILE A 183 -1.47 9.26 13.54
N SER A 184 -2.64 8.75 13.17
CA SER A 184 -3.57 8.13 14.11
C SER A 184 -2.87 7.04 14.94
N LYS A 185 -2.18 6.12 14.27
CA LYS A 185 -1.50 5.01 14.95
C LYS A 185 -0.34 5.45 15.85
N ALA A 186 0.38 6.51 15.48
CA ALA A 186 1.45 7.07 16.32
C ALA A 186 0.87 7.75 17.58
N LEU A 187 -0.22 8.52 17.43
CA LEU A 187 -0.93 9.15 18.54
C LEU A 187 -1.56 8.12 19.48
N ASP A 188 -2.15 7.03 18.96
CA ASP A 188 -2.65 5.89 19.76
C ASP A 188 -1.55 5.26 20.64
N ASN A 189 -0.30 5.34 20.20
CA ASN A 189 0.86 4.90 20.97
C ASN A 189 1.46 6.01 21.85
N ASN A 190 0.79 7.16 21.98
CA ASN A 190 1.25 8.32 22.74
C ASN A 190 2.61 8.88 22.28
N ALA A 191 2.92 8.82 20.97
CA ALA A 191 4.09 9.46 20.38
C ALA A 191 3.85 10.97 20.22
N PHE A 192 4.93 11.75 20.10
CA PHE A 192 4.85 13.13 19.59
C PHE A 192 4.97 13.10 18.06
N VAL A 193 3.99 13.66 17.35
CA VAL A 193 3.90 13.56 15.90
C VAL A 193 4.21 14.90 15.24
N LYS A 194 5.10 14.90 14.23
CA LYS A 194 5.30 16.05 13.32
C LYS A 194 4.74 15.67 11.95
N VAL A 195 3.80 16.48 11.46
CA VAL A 195 3.14 16.24 10.16
C VAL A 195 3.58 17.29 9.16
N LEU A 196 4.09 16.83 8.01
CA LEU A 196 4.51 17.71 6.92
C LEU A 196 3.69 17.44 5.64
N ASP A 197 3.10 18.48 5.06
CA ASP A 197 2.51 18.45 3.72
C ASP A 197 2.70 19.80 3.02
N THR A 198 2.76 19.79 1.70
CA THR A 198 2.86 21.02 0.89
C THR A 198 1.55 21.80 0.81
N LYS A 199 0.41 21.17 1.15
CA LYS A 199 -0.93 21.78 1.08
C LYS A 199 -1.43 22.16 2.48
N LYS A 200 -1.46 23.48 2.75
CA LYS A 200 -1.97 24.02 4.03
C LYS A 200 -3.38 23.54 4.35
N SER A 201 -4.26 23.39 3.35
CA SER A 201 -5.63 22.90 3.55
C SER A 201 -5.71 21.47 4.10
N LYS A 202 -4.77 20.60 3.73
CA LYS A 202 -4.68 19.25 4.30
C LYS A 202 -4.23 19.28 5.76
N LEU A 203 -3.25 20.12 6.09
CA LEU A 203 -2.80 20.30 7.47
C LEU A 203 -3.93 20.82 8.36
N GLN A 204 -4.69 21.81 7.90
CA GLN A 204 -5.86 22.35 8.62
C GLN A 204 -6.95 21.29 8.83
N LYS A 205 -7.19 20.43 7.83
CA LYS A 205 -8.14 19.31 7.97
C LYS A 205 -7.68 18.33 9.06
N LEU A 206 -6.40 17.97 9.07
CA LEU A 206 -5.84 17.08 10.09
C LEU A 206 -5.85 17.72 11.48
N GLU A 207 -5.58 19.03 11.58
CA GLU A 207 -5.67 19.77 12.84
C GLU A 207 -7.10 19.77 13.40
N SER A 208 -8.10 19.88 12.53
CA SER A 208 -9.51 19.77 12.92
C SER A 208 -9.88 18.36 13.38
N GLU A 209 -9.21 17.31 12.86
CA GLU A 209 -9.47 15.90 13.17
C GLU A 209 -8.74 15.44 14.44
N PHE A 210 -7.47 15.78 14.58
CA PHE A 210 -6.60 15.27 15.67
C PHE A 210 -6.31 16.29 16.78
N GLY A 211 -6.69 17.56 16.58
CA GLY A 211 -6.37 18.64 17.53
C GLY A 211 -4.89 19.02 17.53
N SER A 212 -4.40 19.56 18.66
CA SER A 212 -3.03 20.03 18.81
C SER A 212 -2.26 19.36 19.95
N ASN A 213 -2.81 18.33 20.55
CA ASN A 213 -2.14 17.61 21.64
C ASN A 213 -1.18 16.56 21.09
N ASN A 214 0.09 16.66 21.45
CA ASN A 214 1.17 15.78 20.99
C ASN A 214 1.35 15.74 19.44
N ILE A 215 0.94 16.80 18.73
CA ILE A 215 1.05 16.89 17.28
C ILE A 215 1.38 18.30 16.82
N GLU A 216 2.26 18.42 15.84
CA GLU A 216 2.70 19.66 15.21
C GLU A 216 2.46 19.57 13.68
N TYR A 217 1.85 20.62 13.11
CA TYR A 217 1.53 20.70 11.68
C TYR A 217 2.47 21.69 10.99
N ILE A 218 3.23 21.21 10.02
CA ILE A 218 4.35 21.93 9.42
C ILE A 218 4.15 22.01 7.90
N LEU A 219 4.22 23.22 7.35
CA LEU A 219 4.26 23.36 5.88
C LEU A 219 5.59 22.80 5.35
N SER A 220 5.49 21.85 4.41
CA SER A 220 6.66 21.15 3.87
C SER A 220 7.48 22.04 2.94
N THR A 221 8.71 22.31 3.34
CA THR A 221 9.80 22.90 2.55
C THR A 221 11.04 22.04 2.75
N SER A 222 12.09 22.25 1.97
CA SER A 222 13.37 21.55 2.17
C SER A 222 13.89 21.71 3.59
N ASP A 223 13.87 22.95 4.11
CA ASP A 223 14.40 23.28 5.43
C ASP A 223 13.55 22.70 6.56
N SER A 224 12.21 22.74 6.43
CA SER A 224 11.32 22.18 7.43
C SER A 224 11.41 20.66 7.48
N VAL A 225 11.56 19.98 6.32
CA VAL A 225 11.82 18.54 6.24
C VAL A 225 13.14 18.21 6.93
N GLN A 226 14.24 18.91 6.60
CA GLN A 226 15.54 18.69 7.22
C GLN A 226 15.48 18.87 8.74
N SER A 227 14.85 19.95 9.21
CA SER A 227 14.69 20.22 10.64
C SER A 227 13.88 19.10 11.34
N ALA A 228 12.78 18.64 10.73
CA ALA A 228 11.93 17.62 11.32
C ALA A 228 12.65 16.27 11.42
N ILE A 229 13.30 15.81 10.34
CA ILE A 229 13.99 14.51 10.34
C ILE A 229 15.17 14.45 11.32
N ASN A 230 15.88 15.59 11.53
CA ASN A 230 16.99 15.66 12.49
C ASN A 230 16.55 15.42 13.94
N GLN A 231 15.30 15.76 14.24
CA GLN A 231 14.71 15.62 15.58
C GLN A 231 13.95 14.31 15.78
N SER A 232 13.84 13.49 14.71
CA SER A 232 12.99 12.31 14.71
C SER A 232 13.69 11.08 15.27
N ASP A 233 12.90 10.23 15.89
CA ASP A 233 13.24 8.83 16.18
C ASP A 233 12.73 7.91 15.08
N MET A 234 11.61 8.28 14.46
CA MET A 234 11.02 7.58 13.32
C MET A 234 10.54 8.57 12.27
N VAL A 235 10.77 8.28 11.00
CA VAL A 235 10.29 9.06 9.85
C VAL A 235 9.43 8.15 8.96
N ILE A 236 8.21 8.60 8.66
CA ILE A 236 7.30 7.92 7.75
C ILE A 236 7.19 8.74 6.47
N GLY A 237 7.64 8.17 5.34
CA GLY A 237 7.42 8.74 4.02
C GLY A 237 6.13 8.20 3.42
N SER A 238 5.12 9.05 3.21
CA SER A 238 3.80 8.67 2.70
C SER A 238 3.30 9.57 1.56
N VAL A 239 4.23 10.18 0.82
CA VAL A 239 3.89 11.01 -0.33
C VAL A 239 3.51 10.13 -1.51
N TYR A 240 2.35 10.37 -2.11
CA TYR A 240 1.85 9.66 -3.28
C TYR A 240 1.38 10.66 -4.35
N VAL A 241 1.69 10.36 -5.62
CA VAL A 241 1.19 11.08 -6.78
C VAL A 241 0.57 10.09 -7.75
N VAL A 242 -0.71 10.28 -8.07
CA VAL A 242 -1.48 9.38 -8.94
C VAL A 242 -0.80 9.22 -10.30
N GLY A 243 -0.51 7.96 -10.69
CA GLY A 243 0.04 7.64 -12.01
C GLY A 243 1.45 8.19 -12.30
N LYS A 244 2.17 8.66 -11.26
CA LYS A 244 3.53 9.21 -11.39
C LYS A 244 4.44 8.63 -10.32
N GLU A 245 5.74 8.68 -10.58
CA GLU A 245 6.75 8.43 -9.57
C GLU A 245 6.63 9.44 -8.42
N ALA A 246 6.72 8.98 -7.17
CA ALA A 246 6.67 9.85 -6.01
C ALA A 246 7.90 10.78 -5.99
N PRO A 247 7.74 12.08 -5.67
CA PRO A 247 8.87 12.99 -5.60
C PRO A 247 9.80 12.60 -4.45
N LYS A 248 11.10 12.69 -4.68
CA LYS A 248 12.11 12.53 -3.62
C LYS A 248 12.04 13.73 -2.69
N VAL A 249 11.54 13.53 -1.48
CA VAL A 249 11.40 14.59 -0.46
C VAL A 249 12.59 14.60 0.51
N VAL A 250 13.14 13.43 0.80
CA VAL A 250 14.35 13.26 1.63
C VAL A 250 15.50 12.84 0.74
N PHE A 251 16.57 13.63 0.76
CA PHE A 251 17.77 13.40 -0.03
C PHE A 251 18.86 12.71 0.80
N LYS A 252 19.78 12.00 0.14
CA LYS A 252 20.87 11.25 0.78
C LYS A 252 21.70 12.11 1.74
N ASP A 253 21.94 13.38 1.41
CA ASP A 253 22.73 14.26 2.28
C ASP A 253 21.97 14.65 3.56
N MET A 254 20.65 14.72 3.51
CA MET A 254 19.83 14.95 4.69
C MET A 254 19.92 13.81 5.71
N LEU A 255 20.15 12.58 5.25
CA LEU A 255 20.26 11.40 6.12
C LEU A 255 21.50 11.47 7.02
N LYS A 256 22.57 12.14 6.59
CA LYS A 256 23.83 12.28 7.36
C LYS A 256 23.66 13.02 8.68
N SER A 257 22.63 13.84 8.80
CA SER A 257 22.34 14.63 10.01
C SER A 257 21.33 13.94 10.94
N MET A 258 20.76 12.82 10.54
CA MET A 258 19.88 12.03 11.40
C MET A 258 20.66 11.33 12.51
N SER A 259 20.06 11.19 13.67
CA SER A 259 20.67 10.44 14.78
C SER A 259 20.85 8.95 14.42
N PRO A 260 21.99 8.31 14.76
CA PRO A 260 22.16 6.88 14.52
C PRO A 260 21.05 6.04 15.14
N GLY A 261 20.54 5.04 14.39
CA GLY A 261 19.46 4.16 14.81
C GLY A 261 18.05 4.76 14.66
N THR A 262 17.92 5.95 14.06
CA THR A 262 16.63 6.47 13.58
C THR A 262 16.08 5.56 12.49
N VAL A 263 14.79 5.27 12.52
CA VAL A 263 14.12 4.41 11.55
C VAL A 263 13.41 5.26 10.51
N MET A 264 13.59 4.93 9.24
CA MET A 264 12.80 5.50 8.15
C MET A 264 11.96 4.39 7.51
N ALA A 265 10.64 4.50 7.62
CA ALA A 265 9.68 3.65 6.93
C ALA A 265 9.06 4.43 5.78
N VAL A 266 9.13 3.89 4.57
CA VAL A 266 8.65 4.58 3.38
C VAL A 266 7.52 3.77 2.76
N SER A 267 6.33 4.36 2.71
CA SER A 267 5.13 3.78 2.14
C SER A 267 4.82 4.41 0.78
N TYR A 268 5.66 4.12 -0.21
CA TYR A 268 5.39 4.47 -1.61
C TYR A 268 4.84 3.28 -2.36
N THR A 269 4.13 3.53 -3.45
CA THR A 269 3.66 2.49 -4.38
C THR A 269 4.80 1.69 -5.01
N HIS A 270 6.03 2.16 -4.97
CA HIS A 270 7.22 1.53 -5.55
C HIS A 270 8.12 0.84 -4.53
N LEU A 271 7.81 0.92 -3.24
CA LEU A 271 8.54 0.14 -2.27
C LEU A 271 8.05 -1.30 -2.31
N ARG A 272 8.95 -2.14 -2.75
CA ARG A 272 8.93 -3.54 -2.36
C ARG A 272 8.80 -3.55 -0.84
N ALA A 273 7.82 -4.27 -0.32
CA ALA A 273 7.44 -4.32 1.10
C ALA A 273 8.56 -4.77 2.07
N HIS A 274 9.83 -4.71 1.66
CA HIS A 274 10.99 -5.21 2.35
C HIS A 274 12.10 -4.18 2.57
N GLU A 275 11.93 -2.91 2.19
CA GLU A 275 12.95 -1.89 2.38
C GLU A 275 12.60 -0.94 3.54
N THR A 276 12.64 -1.46 4.76
CA THR A 276 12.82 -0.63 5.95
C THR A 276 14.31 -0.47 6.15
N VAL A 277 14.83 0.74 5.93
CA VAL A 277 16.25 1.03 6.11
C VAL A 277 16.46 1.59 7.50
N VAL A 278 17.31 0.93 8.27
CA VAL A 278 17.80 1.41 9.58
C VAL A 278 19.17 2.02 9.33
N TYR A 279 19.34 3.32 9.56
CA TYR A 279 20.59 4.05 9.43
C TYR A 279 21.30 4.22 10.78
#